data_cf1a3bb9073b90d710c1ff9161606b28
#
_entry.id   cf1a3bb9073b90d710c1ff9161606b28
#
_cell.length_a   1.000
_cell.length_b   1.000
_cell.length_c   1.000
_cell.angle_alpha   90.00
_cell.angle_beta   90.00
_cell.angle_gamma   90.00
#
_symmetry.space_group_name_H-M   'P 1'
#
loop_
_entity.id
_entity.type
_entity.pdbx_description
1 polymer ?
#
loop_
_entity_poly.entity_id
_entity_poly.type
_entity_poly.pdbx_seq_one_letter_code
_entity_poly.pdbx_strand_id
1 'polypeptide(L)'
;MKIECSVVRDLLPLCVEEMASKETEQLVNDHLKECPECRAEFESLKAGGDLSTVENKPDTKPFKIMMKRMNRQFYSLAYAALIFLIFLGFGWTAGENLMYNSFIMPIVGIFGYYVFEWKAVYKVPVLLLLIDLAVFAFQLIEINFADTLSWTLIYAIFVLIGIAIAFLLHYAFKKGDDIKKRIIKISAFCLAILMTAGVCWFANGLVGNPISKMLAKHTASSYIEDKYANTDYEIQEISYSFKDSGYYAHIVSPKSMDGNFTLRISMLGKLKNDDYASRVTGHVNVANRLFFEYRDMVDAVLNSYVYPYTVDMAHGRLEFDREVGEEVIEGAIKRSELVNDKFYNIGELGKKNGQLVLYINSDTVTKEKAAEILLKTRELLDQSGISFYSVHFVLQYHPYDANKSYDRPEGKIDLKDFLYSDIYEEGLIERIEKSIEDTQNYYAEKDKNK
;
A
#
# COMPACT_ATOMS: atom_id res chain seq x y z
N MET A 1 20.77 69.42 -42.88
CA MET A 1 21.50 68.82 -41.77
C MET A 1 22.47 67.86 -42.46
N LYS A 2 23.83 68.06 -42.39
CA LYS A 2 24.81 67.19 -43.02
C LYS A 2 24.91 65.92 -42.19
N ILE A 3 24.54 64.79 -42.80
CA ILE A 3 24.68 63.44 -42.19
C ILE A 3 26.07 62.93 -42.48
N GLU A 4 26.73 62.25 -41.48
CA GLU A 4 28.05 61.64 -41.68
C GLU A 4 27.99 60.43 -42.61
N CYS A 5 29.06 60.17 -43.38
CA CYS A 5 29.14 59.05 -44.27
C CYS A 5 28.92 57.69 -43.62
N SER A 6 29.35 57.54 -42.35
CA SER A 6 29.13 56.32 -41.55
C SER A 6 27.65 55.99 -41.40
N VAL A 7 26.83 56.97 -41.09
CA VAL A 7 25.38 56.80 -40.89
C VAL A 7 24.70 56.52 -42.23
N VAL A 8 25.17 57.19 -43.30
CA VAL A 8 24.61 56.94 -44.67
C VAL A 8 24.89 55.50 -45.11
N ARG A 9 26.12 54.97 -44.87
CA ARG A 9 26.47 53.60 -45.22
C ARG A 9 25.59 52.57 -44.49
N ASP A 10 25.25 52.80 -43.24
CA ASP A 10 24.35 51.89 -42.50
C ASP A 10 22.92 51.95 -43.04
N LEU A 11 22.50 53.01 -43.70
CA LEU A 11 21.16 53.21 -44.26
C LEU A 11 21.08 52.76 -45.73
N LEU A 12 22.20 52.65 -46.46
CA LEU A 12 22.20 52.23 -47.87
C LEU A 12 21.50 50.90 -48.17
N PRO A 13 21.67 49.84 -47.39
CA PRO A 13 20.95 48.58 -47.63
C PRO A 13 19.45 48.75 -47.57
N LEU A 14 18.95 49.51 -46.57
CA LEU A 14 17.52 49.75 -46.38
C LEU A 14 16.92 50.58 -47.51
N CYS A 15 17.69 51.50 -48.08
CA CYS A 15 17.25 52.26 -49.25
C CYS A 15 17.25 51.43 -50.56
N VAL A 16 18.17 50.47 -50.72
CA VAL A 16 18.24 49.55 -51.85
C VAL A 16 17.08 48.54 -51.80
N GLU A 17 16.68 48.10 -50.62
CA GLU A 17 15.58 47.15 -50.41
C GLU A 17 14.19 47.84 -50.29
N GLU A 18 14.09 49.14 -50.56
CA GLU A 18 12.85 49.93 -50.44
C GLU A 18 12.16 49.83 -49.06
N MET A 19 12.94 49.55 -48.00
CA MET A 19 12.43 49.45 -46.65
C MET A 19 12.63 50.73 -45.81
N ALA A 20 13.29 51.73 -46.34
CA ALA A 20 13.51 53.03 -45.66
C ALA A 20 12.25 53.91 -45.71
N SER A 21 12.03 54.75 -44.70
CA SER A 21 10.97 55.75 -44.78
C SER A 21 11.30 56.81 -45.80
N LYS A 22 10.30 57.48 -46.38
CA LYS A 22 10.46 58.54 -47.38
C LYS A 22 11.39 59.65 -46.92
N GLU A 23 11.35 60.01 -45.67
CA GLU A 23 12.20 61.01 -45.08
C GLU A 23 13.67 60.53 -45.00
N THR A 24 13.88 59.23 -44.69
CA THR A 24 15.22 58.64 -44.67
C THR A 24 15.79 58.52 -46.07
N GLU A 25 15.00 58.09 -47.06
CA GLU A 25 15.41 58.03 -48.47
C GLU A 25 15.81 59.42 -48.99
N GLN A 26 15.06 60.44 -48.64
CA GLN A 26 15.35 61.81 -49.06
C GLN A 26 16.66 62.32 -48.46
N LEU A 27 16.91 62.07 -47.19
CA LEU A 27 18.15 62.38 -46.51
C LEU A 27 19.38 61.66 -47.07
N VAL A 28 19.25 60.38 -47.36
CA VAL A 28 20.31 59.59 -47.99
C VAL A 28 20.55 60.06 -49.44
N ASN A 29 19.53 60.30 -50.23
CA ASN A 29 19.63 60.82 -51.60
C ASN A 29 20.30 62.20 -51.69
N ASP A 30 20.01 63.08 -50.73
CA ASP A 30 20.66 64.39 -50.71
C ASP A 30 22.19 64.27 -50.37
N HIS A 31 22.56 63.37 -49.47
CA HIS A 31 23.97 63.06 -49.22
C HIS A 31 24.66 62.43 -50.43
N LEU A 32 23.98 61.51 -51.14
CA LEU A 32 24.54 60.86 -52.33
C LEU A 32 24.78 61.82 -53.47
N LYS A 33 24.12 63.01 -53.54
CA LYS A 33 24.38 64.10 -54.51
C LYS A 33 25.72 64.76 -54.24
N GLU A 34 26.11 64.87 -52.92
CA GLU A 34 27.31 65.59 -52.51
C GLU A 34 28.55 64.68 -52.26
N CYS A 35 28.34 63.37 -52.00
CA CYS A 35 29.41 62.43 -51.67
C CYS A 35 29.63 61.36 -52.75
N PRO A 36 30.74 61.43 -53.56
CA PRO A 36 30.99 60.47 -54.61
C PRO A 36 31.27 59.05 -54.08
N GLU A 37 31.89 58.91 -52.88
CA GLU A 37 32.20 57.62 -52.29
C GLU A 37 30.93 56.85 -51.90
N CYS A 38 30.01 57.46 -51.17
CA CYS A 38 28.72 56.85 -50.83
C CYS A 38 27.84 56.57 -52.02
N ARG A 39 27.92 57.37 -53.07
CA ARG A 39 27.24 57.13 -54.32
C ARG A 39 27.80 55.89 -55.05
N ALA A 40 29.10 55.70 -55.13
CA ALA A 40 29.70 54.51 -55.72
C ALA A 40 29.33 53.25 -54.96
N GLU A 41 29.25 53.32 -53.62
CA GLU A 41 28.83 52.22 -52.79
C GLU A 41 27.34 51.89 -52.95
N PHE A 42 26.46 52.90 -53.05
CA PHE A 42 25.03 52.75 -53.35
C PHE A 42 24.80 52.09 -54.75
N GLU A 43 25.48 52.54 -55.79
CA GLU A 43 25.43 51.96 -57.15
C GLU A 43 25.93 50.50 -57.14
N SER A 44 26.97 50.21 -56.40
CA SER A 44 27.52 48.83 -56.23
C SER A 44 26.48 47.93 -55.59
N LEU A 45 25.78 48.36 -54.54
CA LEU A 45 24.74 47.64 -53.88
C LEU A 45 23.51 47.48 -54.80
N LYS A 46 23.13 48.50 -55.58
CA LYS A 46 22.01 48.48 -56.52
C LYS A 46 22.28 47.62 -57.76
N ALA A 47 23.51 47.54 -58.20
CA ALA A 47 23.93 46.73 -59.36
C ALA A 47 23.89 45.21 -59.09
N GLY A 48 23.42 44.80 -57.94
CA GLY A 48 23.35 43.41 -57.56
C GLY A 48 24.74 42.82 -57.37
N GLY A 49 25.60 43.55 -56.70
CA GLY A 49 26.87 42.97 -56.20
C GLY A 49 26.50 41.79 -55.36
N ASP A 50 26.81 40.61 -55.85
CA ASP A 50 26.46 39.26 -55.33
C ASP A 50 26.94 39.15 -53.87
N LEU A 51 25.99 39.45 -52.96
CA LEU A 51 26.15 39.17 -51.51
C LEU A 51 26.28 37.65 -51.25
N SER A 52 26.30 36.85 -52.34
CA SER A 52 26.41 35.40 -52.28
C SER A 52 27.85 34.86 -52.04
N THR A 53 28.86 35.72 -51.92
CA THR A 53 30.26 35.23 -51.74
C THR A 53 30.90 35.54 -50.38
N VAL A 54 30.14 35.99 -49.41
CA VAL A 54 30.54 35.76 -48.00
C VAL A 54 29.65 34.68 -47.42
N GLU A 55 29.93 33.44 -47.81
CA GLU A 55 29.48 32.25 -47.10
C GLU A 55 30.08 32.23 -45.67
N ASN A 56 29.75 33.20 -44.85
CA ASN A 56 29.82 33.08 -43.41
C ASN A 56 28.62 32.20 -43.03
N LYS A 57 28.73 30.89 -43.40
CA LYS A 57 27.93 29.91 -42.70
C LYS A 57 28.23 30.13 -41.22
N PRO A 58 27.21 30.61 -40.42
CA PRO A 58 27.48 30.81 -39.01
C PRO A 58 28.04 29.48 -38.49
N ASP A 59 29.16 29.50 -37.82
CA ASP A 59 29.75 28.27 -37.29
C ASP A 59 28.76 27.67 -36.29
N THR A 60 27.85 26.82 -36.77
CA THR A 60 26.82 26.17 -35.96
C THR A 60 27.37 25.13 -35.00
N LYS A 61 28.72 24.89 -35.04
CA LYS A 61 29.40 23.93 -34.15
C LYS A 61 29.24 24.28 -32.68
N PRO A 62 29.49 25.54 -32.21
CA PRO A 62 29.28 25.91 -30.82
C PRO A 62 27.84 25.76 -30.39
N PHE A 63 26.89 26.16 -31.24
CA PHE A 63 25.44 25.98 -30.97
C PHE A 63 25.04 24.52 -30.90
N LYS A 64 25.52 23.67 -31.85
CA LYS A 64 25.29 22.23 -31.82
C LYS A 64 25.88 21.54 -30.58
N ILE A 65 27.08 21.97 -30.16
CA ILE A 65 27.71 21.47 -28.92
C ILE A 65 26.90 21.89 -27.69
N MET A 66 26.45 23.14 -27.63
CA MET A 66 25.60 23.64 -26.55
C MET A 66 24.26 22.89 -26.49
N MET A 67 23.59 22.73 -27.61
CA MET A 67 22.36 21.94 -27.71
C MET A 67 22.54 20.48 -27.30
N LYS A 68 23.63 19.85 -27.72
CA LYS A 68 23.98 18.48 -27.33
C LYS A 68 24.23 18.37 -25.82
N ARG A 69 24.87 19.38 -25.23
CA ARG A 69 25.13 19.45 -23.77
C ARG A 69 23.82 19.65 -23.00
N MET A 70 22.98 20.59 -23.44
CA MET A 70 21.66 20.82 -22.86
C MET A 70 20.77 19.57 -22.92
N ASN A 71 20.67 18.93 -24.09
CA ASN A 71 19.91 17.70 -24.24
C ASN A 71 20.44 16.60 -23.32
N ARG A 72 21.76 16.44 -23.19
CA ARG A 72 22.34 15.44 -22.28
C ARG A 72 22.00 15.73 -20.83
N GLN A 73 22.07 16.98 -20.41
CA GLN A 73 21.69 17.39 -19.05
C GLN A 73 20.19 17.18 -18.80
N PHE A 74 19.34 17.55 -19.76
CA PHE A 74 17.90 17.32 -19.68
C PHE A 74 17.59 15.83 -19.53
N TYR A 75 18.16 14.97 -20.41
CA TYR A 75 17.93 13.53 -20.29
C TYR A 75 18.49 12.94 -19.01
N SER A 76 19.64 13.39 -18.50
CA SER A 76 20.15 12.88 -17.23
C SER A 76 19.26 13.25 -16.05
N LEU A 77 18.72 14.48 -16.04
CA LEU A 77 17.75 14.91 -15.02
C LEU A 77 16.43 14.13 -15.14
N ALA A 78 15.94 13.92 -16.35
CA ALA A 78 14.72 13.16 -16.60
C ALA A 78 14.86 11.69 -16.19
N TYR A 79 16.02 11.07 -16.45
CA TYR A 79 16.32 9.71 -15.94
C TYR A 79 16.34 9.67 -14.40
N ALA A 80 17.01 10.64 -13.78
CA ALA A 80 17.08 10.72 -12.32
C ALA A 80 15.67 10.88 -11.71
N ALA A 81 14.84 11.75 -12.30
CA ALA A 81 13.46 11.94 -11.89
C ALA A 81 12.61 10.66 -12.06
N LEU A 82 12.79 9.93 -13.15
CA LEU A 82 12.09 8.67 -13.39
C LEU A 82 12.47 7.60 -12.36
N ILE A 83 13.77 7.45 -12.10
CA ILE A 83 14.28 6.54 -11.07
C ILE A 83 13.72 6.94 -9.69
N PHE A 84 13.75 8.23 -9.37
CA PHE A 84 13.19 8.74 -8.12
C PHE A 84 11.69 8.44 -7.97
N LEU A 85 10.89 8.62 -9.04
CA LEU A 85 9.47 8.28 -9.04
C LEU A 85 9.21 6.78 -8.81
N ILE A 86 10.04 5.92 -9.40
CA ILE A 86 9.95 4.47 -9.18
C ILE A 86 10.30 4.12 -7.73
N PHE A 87 11.39 4.67 -7.20
CA PHE A 87 11.77 4.47 -5.79
C PHE A 87 10.72 5.03 -4.82
N LEU A 88 10.11 6.16 -5.15
CA LEU A 88 9.00 6.71 -4.36
C LEU A 88 7.81 5.76 -4.34
N GLY A 89 7.50 5.13 -5.48
CA GLY A 89 6.48 4.08 -5.56
C GLY A 89 6.80 2.89 -4.66
N PHE A 90 8.01 2.36 -4.70
CA PHE A 90 8.43 1.23 -3.85
C PHE A 90 8.59 1.64 -2.37
N GLY A 91 9.22 2.77 -2.08
CA GLY A 91 9.47 3.21 -0.70
C GLY A 91 8.19 3.61 0.05
N TRP A 92 7.26 4.30 -0.63
CA TRP A 92 5.98 4.69 -0.02
C TRP A 92 5.08 3.48 0.22
N THR A 93 5.22 2.44 -0.59
CA THR A 93 4.36 1.25 -0.55
C THR A 93 4.96 0.09 0.21
N ALA A 94 6.15 0.24 0.78
CA ALA A 94 6.70 -0.69 1.74
C ALA A 94 5.78 -0.74 2.97
N GLY A 95 4.92 -1.77 3.06
CA GLY A 95 3.92 -1.91 4.11
C GLY A 95 2.47 -1.68 3.63
N GLU A 96 1.67 -0.98 4.43
CA GLU A 96 0.22 -0.85 4.23
C GLU A 96 -0.20 -0.01 3.00
N ASN A 97 0.72 0.72 2.40
CA ASN A 97 0.43 1.69 1.33
C ASN A 97 0.58 1.16 -0.09
N LEU A 98 0.68 -0.16 -0.28
CA LEU A 98 0.90 -0.81 -1.58
C LEU A 98 -0.10 -0.39 -2.67
N MET A 99 -1.34 -0.10 -2.27
CA MET A 99 -2.43 0.29 -3.18
C MET A 99 -2.21 1.63 -3.88
N TYR A 100 -1.37 2.53 -3.35
CA TYR A 100 -1.04 3.82 -3.98
C TYR A 100 -0.29 3.66 -5.32
N ASN A 101 0.36 2.51 -5.55
CA ASN A 101 1.00 2.22 -6.84
C ASN A 101 0.02 2.12 -8.00
N SER A 102 -1.27 1.86 -7.76
CA SER A 102 -2.31 1.96 -8.78
C SER A 102 -2.42 3.37 -9.38
N PHE A 103 -1.96 4.40 -8.67
CA PHE A 103 -1.93 5.80 -9.09
C PHE A 103 -0.52 6.23 -9.53
N ILE A 104 0.52 5.85 -8.78
CA ILE A 104 1.91 6.26 -9.02
C ILE A 104 2.45 5.65 -10.32
N MET A 105 2.22 4.36 -10.57
CA MET A 105 2.80 3.67 -11.72
C MET A 105 2.28 4.15 -13.08
N PRO A 106 0.99 4.50 -13.27
CA PRO A 106 0.56 5.19 -14.48
C PRO A 106 1.28 6.52 -14.71
N ILE A 107 1.56 7.30 -13.65
CA ILE A 107 2.31 8.56 -13.75
C ILE A 107 3.76 8.27 -14.21
N VAL A 108 4.40 7.24 -13.65
CA VAL A 108 5.72 6.76 -14.11
C VAL A 108 5.69 6.42 -15.59
N GLY A 109 4.63 5.74 -16.07
CA GLY A 109 4.42 5.41 -17.47
C GLY A 109 4.28 6.64 -18.37
N ILE A 110 3.45 7.62 -17.96
CA ILE A 110 3.26 8.89 -18.67
C ILE A 110 4.60 9.61 -18.79
N PHE A 111 5.31 9.79 -17.68
CA PHE A 111 6.60 10.46 -17.67
C PHE A 111 7.65 9.72 -18.52
N GLY A 112 7.70 8.40 -18.40
CA GLY A 112 8.58 7.53 -19.20
C GLY A 112 8.36 7.67 -20.69
N TYR A 113 7.10 7.82 -21.14
CA TYR A 113 6.79 8.06 -22.55
C TYR A 113 7.37 9.39 -23.07
N TYR A 114 7.28 10.48 -22.32
CA TYR A 114 7.86 11.76 -22.69
C TYR A 114 9.39 11.74 -22.71
N VAL A 115 10.03 10.85 -21.94
CA VAL A 115 11.50 10.69 -21.91
C VAL A 115 12.00 9.79 -23.05
N PHE A 116 11.30 8.67 -23.34
CA PHE A 116 11.77 7.62 -24.22
C PHE A 116 10.93 7.43 -25.48
N GLU A 117 9.83 8.14 -25.61
CA GLU A 117 8.83 7.96 -26.66
C GLU A 117 8.37 6.49 -26.75
N TRP A 118 8.31 5.90 -27.93
CA TRP A 118 7.94 4.49 -28.15
C TRP A 118 8.84 3.48 -27.43
N LYS A 119 10.09 3.84 -27.16
CA LYS A 119 11.01 2.98 -26.44
C LYS A 119 10.65 2.83 -24.95
N ALA A 120 9.75 3.65 -24.43
CA ALA A 120 9.24 3.55 -23.07
C ALA A 120 8.56 2.21 -22.82
N VAL A 121 7.87 1.61 -23.81
CA VAL A 121 7.14 0.35 -23.69
C VAL A 121 8.00 -0.80 -23.15
N TYR A 122 9.29 -0.83 -23.45
CA TYR A 122 10.20 -1.86 -22.92
C TYR A 122 11.19 -1.30 -21.91
N LYS A 123 11.66 -0.04 -22.07
CA LYS A 123 12.68 0.52 -21.16
C LYS A 123 12.18 0.75 -19.76
N VAL A 124 10.94 1.24 -19.59
CA VAL A 124 10.40 1.55 -18.26
C VAL A 124 10.08 0.27 -17.48
N PRO A 125 9.40 -0.75 -18.06
CA PRO A 125 9.24 -2.04 -17.38
C PRO A 125 10.56 -2.75 -17.04
N VAL A 126 11.57 -2.69 -17.94
CA VAL A 126 12.89 -3.26 -17.64
C VAL A 126 13.57 -2.52 -16.49
N LEU A 127 13.51 -1.18 -16.49
CA LEU A 127 14.06 -0.38 -15.39
C LEU A 127 13.34 -0.67 -14.07
N LEU A 128 12.01 -0.82 -14.09
CA LEU A 128 11.21 -1.22 -12.95
C LEU A 128 11.69 -2.57 -12.39
N LEU A 129 11.83 -3.58 -13.26
CA LEU A 129 12.31 -4.91 -12.87
C LEU A 129 13.72 -4.85 -12.28
N LEU A 130 14.64 -4.07 -12.86
CA LEU A 130 16.01 -3.95 -12.35
C LEU A 130 16.06 -3.30 -10.96
N ILE A 131 15.22 -2.29 -10.73
CA ILE A 131 15.11 -1.64 -9.41
C ILE A 131 14.51 -2.60 -8.38
N ASP A 132 13.46 -3.33 -8.74
CA ASP A 132 12.80 -4.29 -7.86
C ASP A 132 13.73 -5.45 -7.47
N LEU A 133 14.47 -5.99 -8.46
CA LEU A 133 15.51 -6.99 -8.21
C LEU A 133 16.64 -6.44 -7.31
N ALA A 134 17.01 -5.16 -7.44
CA ALA A 134 18.00 -4.54 -6.57
C ALA A 134 17.44 -4.40 -5.14
N VAL A 135 16.19 -3.97 -4.97
CA VAL A 135 15.50 -3.89 -3.66
C VAL A 135 15.48 -5.26 -2.99
N PHE A 136 15.16 -6.32 -3.73
CA PHE A 136 15.21 -7.69 -3.25
C PHE A 136 16.63 -8.15 -2.89
N ALA A 137 17.62 -7.93 -3.78
CA ALA A 137 19.00 -8.37 -3.57
C ALA A 137 19.68 -7.69 -2.36
N PHE A 138 19.35 -6.44 -2.08
CA PHE A 138 19.83 -5.70 -0.91
C PHE A 138 18.97 -5.93 0.35
N GLN A 139 17.97 -6.80 0.29
CA GLN A 139 17.05 -7.10 1.41
C GLN A 139 16.46 -5.84 2.05
N LEU A 140 16.16 -4.83 1.24
CA LEU A 140 15.57 -3.57 1.71
C LEU A 140 14.12 -3.75 2.17
N ILE A 141 13.46 -4.81 1.72
CA ILE A 141 12.10 -5.22 2.09
C ILE A 141 12.08 -6.74 2.24
N GLU A 142 11.45 -7.25 3.29
CA GLU A 142 11.26 -8.69 3.52
C GLU A 142 10.15 -9.24 2.61
N ILE A 143 10.49 -9.56 1.37
CA ILE A 143 9.56 -10.15 0.37
C ILE A 143 10.27 -11.34 -0.28
N ASN A 144 9.54 -12.42 -0.59
CA ASN A 144 10.12 -13.54 -1.32
C ASN A 144 10.25 -13.22 -2.83
N PHE A 145 11.10 -13.97 -3.54
CA PHE A 145 11.39 -13.73 -4.96
C PHE A 145 10.15 -13.83 -5.85
N ALA A 146 9.24 -14.78 -5.58
CA ALA A 146 8.04 -14.97 -6.38
C ALA A 146 7.06 -13.80 -6.24
N ASP A 147 6.93 -13.26 -5.03
CA ASP A 147 6.11 -12.07 -4.77
C ASP A 147 6.71 -10.83 -5.44
N THR A 148 8.03 -10.64 -5.37
CA THR A 148 8.76 -9.57 -6.08
C THR A 148 8.41 -9.57 -7.56
N LEU A 149 8.54 -10.71 -8.23
CA LEU A 149 8.25 -10.84 -9.66
C LEU A 149 6.77 -10.59 -9.97
N SER A 150 5.87 -11.07 -9.12
CA SER A 150 4.42 -10.87 -9.27
C SER A 150 4.03 -9.39 -9.17
N TRP A 151 4.58 -8.69 -8.20
CA TRP A 151 4.35 -7.24 -8.04
C TRP A 151 4.95 -6.43 -9.18
N THR A 152 6.17 -6.74 -9.65
CA THR A 152 6.77 -6.11 -10.84
C THR A 152 5.86 -6.22 -12.05
N LEU A 153 5.26 -7.40 -12.28
CA LEU A 153 4.34 -7.62 -13.40
C LEU A 153 3.09 -6.75 -13.30
N ILE A 154 2.48 -6.67 -12.11
CA ILE A 154 1.30 -5.82 -11.85
C ILE A 154 1.65 -4.35 -12.10
N TYR A 155 2.78 -3.87 -11.58
CA TYR A 155 3.22 -2.49 -11.77
C TYR A 155 3.55 -2.18 -13.23
N ALA A 156 4.13 -3.13 -13.97
CA ALA A 156 4.39 -2.98 -15.41
C ALA A 156 3.09 -2.77 -16.19
N ILE A 157 1.98 -3.43 -15.82
CA ILE A 157 0.67 -3.21 -16.46
C ILE A 157 0.21 -1.77 -16.26
N PHE A 158 0.30 -1.23 -15.03
CA PHE A 158 -0.06 0.16 -14.75
C PHE A 158 0.82 1.16 -15.49
N VAL A 159 2.14 0.89 -15.59
CA VAL A 159 3.08 1.68 -16.38
C VAL A 159 2.67 1.69 -17.87
N LEU A 160 2.32 0.54 -18.44
CA LEU A 160 1.88 0.43 -19.83
C LEU A 160 0.57 1.20 -20.08
N ILE A 161 -0.36 1.20 -19.14
CA ILE A 161 -1.57 2.03 -19.20
C ILE A 161 -1.18 3.51 -19.26
N GLY A 162 -0.26 3.96 -18.41
CA GLY A 162 0.24 5.33 -18.43
C GLY A 162 0.91 5.72 -19.75
N ILE A 163 1.74 4.83 -20.33
CA ILE A 163 2.35 5.02 -21.63
C ILE A 163 1.29 5.15 -22.73
N ALA A 164 0.24 4.32 -22.69
CA ALA A 164 -0.86 4.38 -23.66
C ALA A 164 -1.62 5.71 -23.57
N ILE A 165 -1.90 6.20 -22.37
CA ILE A 165 -2.53 7.51 -22.14
C ILE A 165 -1.65 8.62 -22.73
N ALA A 166 -0.35 8.64 -22.42
CA ALA A 166 0.59 9.64 -22.93
C ALA A 166 0.70 9.62 -24.45
N PHE A 167 0.75 8.42 -25.06
CA PHE A 167 0.75 8.25 -26.50
C PHE A 167 -0.52 8.83 -27.15
N LEU A 168 -1.69 8.51 -26.62
CA LEU A 168 -2.96 9.01 -27.14
C LEU A 168 -3.05 10.54 -27.05
N LEU A 169 -2.60 11.12 -25.93
CA LEU A 169 -2.53 12.59 -25.76
C LEU A 169 -1.53 13.21 -26.75
N HIS A 170 -0.33 12.64 -26.88
CA HIS A 170 0.66 13.12 -27.85
C HIS A 170 0.10 13.08 -29.27
N TYR A 171 -0.57 11.99 -29.67
CA TYR A 171 -1.20 11.88 -30.97
C TYR A 171 -2.33 12.90 -31.17
N ALA A 172 -3.16 13.11 -30.14
CA ALA A 172 -4.28 14.07 -30.19
C ALA A 172 -3.80 15.52 -30.42
N PHE A 173 -2.69 15.92 -29.79
CA PHE A 173 -2.14 17.28 -29.88
C PHE A 173 -1.16 17.49 -31.05
N LYS A 174 -0.84 16.46 -31.84
CA LYS A 174 0.05 16.57 -33.00
C LYS A 174 -0.57 17.48 -34.06
N LYS A 175 0.15 18.51 -34.55
CA LYS A 175 -0.31 19.43 -35.59
C LYS A 175 -0.62 18.70 -36.92
N GLY A 176 -1.70 19.08 -37.61
CA GLY A 176 -2.09 18.56 -38.93
C GLY A 176 -3.55 18.92 -39.26
N ASP A 177 -3.83 19.29 -40.50
CA ASP A 177 -5.06 19.98 -40.95
C ASP A 177 -6.09 19.10 -41.69
N ASP A 178 -5.90 17.79 -41.80
CA ASP A 178 -6.82 16.89 -42.49
C ASP A 178 -8.05 16.56 -41.61
N ILE A 179 -9.26 16.76 -42.15
CA ILE A 179 -10.55 16.55 -41.47
C ILE A 179 -10.68 15.12 -40.93
N LYS A 180 -10.32 14.10 -41.72
CA LYS A 180 -10.36 12.69 -41.26
C LYS A 180 -9.42 12.47 -40.07
N LYS A 181 -8.21 13.04 -40.11
CA LYS A 181 -7.24 13.00 -39.03
C LYS A 181 -7.74 13.75 -37.79
N ARG A 182 -8.55 14.80 -37.98
CA ARG A 182 -9.15 15.56 -36.86
C ARG A 182 -10.13 14.71 -36.06
N ILE A 183 -10.98 13.90 -36.71
CA ILE A 183 -11.90 12.97 -36.02
C ILE A 183 -11.10 11.95 -35.20
N ILE A 184 -10.06 11.33 -35.79
CA ILE A 184 -9.22 10.36 -35.10
C ILE A 184 -8.51 10.98 -33.88
N LYS A 185 -8.03 12.23 -34.00
CA LYS A 185 -7.41 12.97 -32.88
C LYS A 185 -8.38 13.22 -31.74
N ILE A 186 -9.61 13.64 -32.06
CA ILE A 186 -10.66 13.83 -31.06
C ILE A 186 -10.98 12.50 -30.37
N SER A 187 -11.11 11.41 -31.14
CA SER A 187 -11.34 10.08 -30.58
C SER A 187 -10.19 9.62 -29.69
N ALA A 188 -8.94 9.87 -30.08
CA ALA A 188 -7.76 9.57 -29.25
C ALA A 188 -7.75 10.39 -27.93
N PHE A 189 -8.12 11.66 -28.01
CA PHE A 189 -8.25 12.51 -26.82
C PHE A 189 -9.35 12.02 -25.87
N CYS A 190 -10.54 11.71 -26.42
CA CYS A 190 -11.64 11.17 -25.62
C CYS A 190 -11.26 9.84 -24.98
N LEU A 191 -10.57 8.96 -25.71
CA LEU A 191 -10.10 7.68 -25.17
C LEU A 191 -9.06 7.88 -24.07
N ALA A 192 -8.12 8.83 -24.22
CA ALA A 192 -7.16 9.15 -23.17
C ALA A 192 -7.84 9.65 -21.90
N ILE A 193 -8.86 10.53 -22.03
CA ILE A 193 -9.65 10.99 -20.89
C ILE A 193 -10.38 9.81 -20.22
N LEU A 194 -11.01 8.94 -21.01
CA LEU A 194 -11.72 7.78 -20.50
C LEU A 194 -10.77 6.83 -19.72
N MET A 195 -9.59 6.56 -20.29
CA MET A 195 -8.57 5.74 -19.62
C MET A 195 -8.09 6.39 -18.31
N THR A 196 -7.82 7.70 -18.34
CA THR A 196 -7.41 8.45 -17.14
C THR A 196 -8.50 8.41 -16.06
N ALA A 197 -9.76 8.64 -16.47
CA ALA A 197 -10.91 8.54 -15.55
C ALA A 197 -11.03 7.12 -14.97
N GLY A 198 -10.82 6.08 -15.79
CA GLY A 198 -10.79 4.69 -15.35
C GLY A 198 -9.69 4.41 -14.31
N VAL A 199 -8.47 4.90 -14.55
CA VAL A 199 -7.35 4.79 -13.58
C VAL A 199 -7.68 5.53 -12.28
N CYS A 200 -8.19 6.75 -12.36
CA CYS A 200 -8.58 7.53 -11.19
C CYS A 200 -9.72 6.86 -10.41
N TRP A 201 -10.71 6.31 -11.10
CA TRP A 201 -11.82 5.59 -10.48
C TRP A 201 -11.33 4.33 -9.76
N PHE A 202 -10.49 3.54 -10.43
CA PHE A 202 -9.91 2.31 -9.87
C PHE A 202 -9.03 2.62 -8.64
N ALA A 203 -8.11 3.57 -8.76
CA ALA A 203 -7.24 3.99 -7.67
C ALA A 203 -8.04 4.55 -6.48
N ASN A 204 -9.08 5.36 -6.75
CA ASN A 204 -9.98 5.86 -5.71
C ASN A 204 -10.71 4.73 -4.98
N GLY A 205 -11.08 3.64 -5.67
CA GLY A 205 -11.65 2.44 -5.06
C GLY A 205 -10.68 1.70 -4.14
N LEU A 206 -9.37 1.82 -4.37
CA LEU A 206 -8.34 1.16 -3.56
C LEU A 206 -7.86 2.00 -2.37
N VAL A 207 -7.73 3.31 -2.54
CA VAL A 207 -7.09 4.18 -1.52
C VAL A 207 -8.02 5.23 -0.92
N GLY A 208 -9.25 5.35 -1.45
CA GLY A 208 -10.15 6.43 -1.08
C GLY A 208 -9.69 7.79 -1.60
N ASN A 209 -10.28 8.87 -1.09
CA ASN A 209 -9.90 10.24 -1.46
C ASN A 209 -10.13 11.24 -0.31
N PRO A 210 -9.41 12.37 -0.29
CA PRO A 210 -9.51 13.36 0.79
C PRO A 210 -10.90 13.97 0.95
N ILE A 211 -11.66 14.15 -0.14
CA ILE A 211 -13.01 14.75 -0.10
C ILE A 211 -13.96 13.81 0.63
N SER A 212 -13.98 12.53 0.24
CA SER A 212 -14.81 11.52 0.91
C SER A 212 -14.40 11.31 2.37
N LYS A 213 -13.10 11.39 2.69
CA LYS A 213 -12.62 11.34 4.08
C LYS A 213 -13.15 12.53 4.90
N MET A 214 -13.16 13.72 4.32
CA MET A 214 -13.69 14.93 4.96
C MET A 214 -15.22 14.84 5.18
N LEU A 215 -15.97 14.33 4.20
CA LEU A 215 -17.40 14.04 4.35
C LEU A 215 -17.65 13.01 5.45
N ALA A 216 -16.85 11.95 5.50
CA ALA A 216 -16.96 10.94 6.55
C ALA A 216 -16.68 11.53 7.93
N LYS A 217 -15.67 12.38 8.05
CA LYS A 217 -15.36 13.09 9.30
C LYS A 217 -16.51 13.98 9.75
N HIS A 218 -17.07 14.76 8.84
CA HIS A 218 -18.22 15.62 9.14
C HIS A 218 -19.42 14.81 9.63
N THR A 219 -19.76 13.73 8.92
CA THR A 219 -20.87 12.84 9.32
C THR A 219 -20.62 12.21 10.68
N ALA A 220 -19.40 11.72 10.95
CA ALA A 220 -19.07 11.15 12.25
C ALA A 220 -19.19 12.18 13.38
N SER A 221 -18.65 13.40 13.20
CA SER A 221 -18.75 14.48 14.19
C SER A 221 -20.21 14.83 14.48
N SER A 222 -21.00 15.11 13.44
CA SER A 222 -22.41 15.46 13.62
C SER A 222 -23.22 14.33 14.29
N TYR A 223 -22.90 13.05 13.96
CA TYR A 223 -23.57 11.92 14.58
C TYR A 223 -23.25 11.77 16.07
N ILE A 224 -21.99 11.99 16.46
CA ILE A 224 -21.59 11.96 17.86
C ILE A 224 -22.24 13.10 18.64
N GLU A 225 -22.25 14.31 18.08
CA GLU A 225 -22.88 15.49 18.68
C GLU A 225 -24.39 15.32 18.88
N ASP A 226 -25.07 14.63 17.96
CA ASP A 226 -26.52 14.39 18.02
C ASP A 226 -26.87 13.23 18.96
N LYS A 227 -26.28 12.06 18.74
CA LYS A 227 -26.67 10.82 19.43
C LYS A 227 -25.98 10.64 20.78
N TYR A 228 -24.77 11.19 20.94
CA TYR A 228 -23.91 11.01 22.12
C TYR A 228 -23.51 12.36 22.77
N ALA A 229 -24.37 13.36 22.67
CA ALA A 229 -24.15 14.75 23.08
C ALA A 229 -23.63 14.95 24.52
N ASN A 230 -23.96 14.06 25.45
CA ASN A 230 -23.58 14.14 26.87
C ASN A 230 -22.48 13.15 27.25
N THR A 231 -21.71 12.69 26.30
CA THR A 231 -20.61 11.75 26.50
C THR A 231 -19.27 12.42 26.17
N ASP A 232 -18.19 11.75 26.53
CA ASP A 232 -16.83 12.18 26.22
C ASP A 232 -16.25 11.48 24.96
N TYR A 233 -17.12 10.92 24.11
CA TYR A 233 -16.69 10.27 22.89
C TYR A 233 -16.04 11.25 21.91
N GLU A 234 -14.89 10.83 21.39
CA GLU A 234 -14.15 11.57 20.39
C GLU A 234 -13.71 10.68 19.22
N ILE A 235 -13.48 11.30 18.05
CA ILE A 235 -12.98 10.58 16.88
C ILE A 235 -11.47 10.44 17.02
N GLN A 236 -10.99 9.24 17.24
CA GLN A 236 -9.56 8.93 17.30
C GLN A 236 -8.95 8.93 15.90
N GLU A 237 -9.58 8.23 14.96
CA GLU A 237 -9.06 8.04 13.62
C GLU A 237 -10.18 7.83 12.60
N ILE A 238 -9.91 8.19 11.34
CA ILE A 238 -10.74 7.81 10.19
C ILE A 238 -9.87 7.10 9.16
N SER A 239 -10.10 5.80 9.01
CA SER A 239 -9.43 4.91 8.08
C SER A 239 -10.31 4.57 6.88
N TYR A 240 -9.69 4.28 5.73
CA TYR A 240 -10.39 3.82 4.53
C TYR A 240 -10.28 2.30 4.41
N SER A 241 -11.39 1.65 4.07
CA SER A 241 -11.42 0.21 3.73
C SER A 241 -11.78 0.01 2.27
N PHE A 242 -10.84 -0.51 1.48
CA PHE A 242 -11.10 -0.84 0.08
C PHE A 242 -12.10 -2.01 -0.07
N LYS A 243 -12.15 -2.94 0.90
CA LYS A 243 -13.06 -4.09 0.90
C LYS A 243 -14.51 -3.65 0.97
N ASP A 244 -14.78 -2.58 1.74
CA ASP A 244 -16.13 -2.05 1.97
C ASP A 244 -16.43 -0.81 1.14
N SER A 245 -15.44 -0.29 0.42
CA SER A 245 -15.51 0.97 -0.32
C SER A 245 -16.07 2.10 0.53
N GLY A 246 -15.53 2.26 1.76
CA GLY A 246 -16.03 3.21 2.73
C GLY A 246 -15.00 3.57 3.81
N TYR A 247 -15.43 4.41 4.73
CA TYR A 247 -14.62 4.89 5.84
C TYR A 247 -15.11 4.33 7.16
N TYR A 248 -14.17 4.03 8.03
CA TYR A 248 -14.38 3.65 9.42
C TYR A 248 -13.89 4.78 10.31
N ALA A 249 -14.81 5.40 11.06
CA ALA A 249 -14.46 6.35 12.11
C ALA A 249 -14.40 5.59 13.43
N HIS A 250 -13.19 5.49 14.00
CA HIS A 250 -12.95 4.88 15.31
C HIS A 250 -13.24 5.91 16.39
N ILE A 251 -14.23 5.59 17.20
CA ILE A 251 -14.72 6.44 18.30
C ILE A 251 -14.24 5.83 19.60
N VAL A 252 -13.68 6.67 20.46
CA VAL A 252 -13.15 6.27 21.76
C VAL A 252 -13.68 7.20 22.86
N SER A 253 -13.78 6.67 24.09
CA SER A 253 -13.94 7.47 25.29
C SER A 253 -12.60 7.50 26.02
N PRO A 254 -11.98 8.68 26.26
CA PRO A 254 -10.74 8.76 27.04
C PRO A 254 -10.84 8.26 28.48
N LYS A 255 -12.07 8.14 29.02
CA LYS A 255 -12.34 7.72 30.39
C LYS A 255 -12.74 6.26 30.53
N SER A 256 -12.89 5.54 29.41
CA SER A 256 -13.35 4.16 29.40
C SER A 256 -12.38 3.26 28.63
N MET A 257 -11.99 2.14 29.22
CA MET A 257 -11.19 1.10 28.54
C MET A 257 -12.01 0.35 27.49
N ASP A 258 -13.30 0.20 27.75
CA ASP A 258 -14.22 -0.61 26.94
C ASP A 258 -15.21 0.23 26.13
N GLY A 259 -15.12 1.59 26.22
CA GLY A 259 -16.03 2.53 25.59
C GLY A 259 -15.62 2.91 24.16
N ASN A 260 -15.19 1.95 23.33
CA ASN A 260 -14.82 2.22 21.94
C ASN A 260 -15.77 1.55 20.98
N PHE A 261 -16.05 2.21 19.83
CA PHE A 261 -16.91 1.67 18.79
C PHE A 261 -16.57 2.29 17.42
N THR A 262 -17.18 1.79 16.36
CA THR A 262 -16.86 2.21 15.01
C THR A 262 -18.10 2.62 14.23
N LEU A 263 -18.02 3.76 13.55
CA LEU A 263 -19.01 4.19 12.58
C LEU A 263 -18.53 3.83 11.18
N ARG A 264 -19.33 3.05 10.44
CA ARG A 264 -19.08 2.78 9.03
C ARG A 264 -19.81 3.80 8.16
N ILE A 265 -19.05 4.55 7.34
CA ILE A 265 -19.55 5.66 6.53
C ILE A 265 -19.17 5.42 5.07
N SER A 266 -20.12 5.61 4.16
CA SER A 266 -19.86 5.46 2.71
C SER A 266 -18.96 6.58 2.18
N MET A 267 -18.40 6.41 0.98
CA MET A 267 -17.63 7.44 0.26
C MET A 267 -18.41 8.76 0.05
N LEU A 268 -19.74 8.71 0.03
CA LEU A 268 -20.60 9.89 -0.09
C LEU A 268 -21.01 10.50 1.26
N GLY A 269 -20.36 10.10 2.35
CA GLY A 269 -20.65 10.62 3.69
C GLY A 269 -21.93 10.06 4.33
N LYS A 270 -22.54 8.99 3.80
CA LYS A 270 -23.75 8.40 4.42
C LYS A 270 -23.37 7.38 5.47
N LEU A 271 -23.86 7.53 6.70
CA LEU A 271 -23.71 6.54 7.76
C LEU A 271 -24.37 5.22 7.31
N LYS A 272 -23.65 4.12 7.45
CA LYS A 272 -24.06 2.77 7.09
C LYS A 272 -24.32 1.89 8.31
N ASN A 273 -23.47 2.02 9.31
CA ASN A 273 -23.53 1.22 10.54
C ASN A 273 -22.95 1.96 11.71
N ASP A 274 -23.45 1.65 12.89
CA ASP A 274 -22.96 2.02 14.20
C ASP A 274 -22.91 0.74 15.03
N ASP A 275 -21.72 0.29 15.44
CA ASP A 275 -21.57 -0.96 16.17
C ASP A 275 -21.54 -0.79 17.70
N TYR A 276 -21.93 0.38 18.21
CA TYR A 276 -22.01 0.68 19.65
C TYR A 276 -22.79 -0.36 20.45
N ALA A 277 -23.97 -0.74 19.91
CA ALA A 277 -24.82 -1.71 20.58
C ALA A 277 -24.14 -3.08 20.77
N SER A 278 -23.34 -3.50 19.82
CA SER A 278 -22.59 -4.75 19.92
C SER A 278 -21.32 -4.58 20.79
N ARG A 279 -20.55 -3.55 20.50
CA ARG A 279 -19.23 -3.34 21.08
C ARG A 279 -19.30 -2.95 22.55
N VAL A 280 -20.12 -1.95 22.89
CA VAL A 280 -20.18 -1.36 24.23
C VAL A 280 -21.28 -2.00 25.06
N THR A 281 -22.54 -1.90 24.63
CA THR A 281 -23.67 -2.46 25.41
C THR A 281 -23.80 -3.99 25.33
N GLY A 282 -23.30 -4.59 24.25
CA GLY A 282 -23.18 -6.04 24.09
C GLY A 282 -21.91 -6.65 24.66
N HIS A 283 -21.09 -5.84 25.36
CA HIS A 283 -19.88 -6.23 26.10
C HIS A 283 -18.79 -6.94 25.29
N VAL A 284 -18.77 -6.76 23.96
CA VAL A 284 -17.73 -7.36 23.11
C VAL A 284 -16.36 -6.79 23.43
N ASN A 285 -16.27 -5.49 23.74
CA ASN A 285 -14.98 -4.86 24.05
C ASN A 285 -14.36 -5.41 25.34
N VAL A 286 -15.14 -5.48 26.41
CA VAL A 286 -14.64 -6.04 27.68
C VAL A 286 -14.27 -7.52 27.52
N ALA A 287 -15.08 -8.29 26.78
CA ALA A 287 -14.75 -9.70 26.49
C ALA A 287 -13.43 -9.82 25.73
N ASN A 288 -13.22 -8.99 24.70
CA ASN A 288 -11.97 -8.95 23.95
C ASN A 288 -10.77 -8.52 24.81
N ARG A 289 -10.93 -7.50 25.64
CA ARG A 289 -9.87 -7.07 26.57
C ARG A 289 -9.44 -8.21 27.48
N LEU A 290 -10.40 -8.87 28.14
CA LEU A 290 -10.14 -10.00 29.03
C LEU A 290 -9.51 -11.18 28.27
N PHE A 291 -9.95 -11.44 27.05
CA PHE A 291 -9.35 -12.45 26.18
C PHE A 291 -7.86 -12.17 25.90
N PHE A 292 -7.50 -10.94 25.55
CA PHE A 292 -6.10 -10.60 25.26
C PHE A 292 -5.26 -10.60 26.55
N GLU A 293 -5.77 -10.08 27.66
CA GLU A 293 -5.08 -10.11 28.95
C GLU A 293 -4.77 -11.57 29.38
N TYR A 294 -5.73 -12.47 29.26
CA TYR A 294 -5.53 -13.88 29.57
C TYR A 294 -4.54 -14.56 28.63
N ARG A 295 -4.66 -14.29 27.33
CA ARG A 295 -3.74 -14.77 26.33
C ARG A 295 -2.30 -14.36 26.64
N ASP A 296 -2.07 -13.07 26.90
CA ASP A 296 -0.74 -12.55 27.19
C ASP A 296 -0.14 -13.20 28.45
N MET A 297 -0.96 -13.45 29.47
CA MET A 297 -0.51 -14.17 30.67
C MET A 297 -0.09 -15.60 30.37
N VAL A 298 -0.88 -16.35 29.60
CA VAL A 298 -0.57 -17.73 29.19
C VAL A 298 0.66 -17.76 28.30
N ASP A 299 0.75 -16.89 27.32
CA ASP A 299 1.87 -16.80 26.38
C ASP A 299 3.18 -16.47 27.10
N ALA A 300 3.15 -15.62 28.13
CA ALA A 300 4.31 -15.31 28.96
C ALA A 300 4.88 -16.54 29.69
N VAL A 301 4.08 -17.54 29.95
CA VAL A 301 4.53 -18.80 30.60
C VAL A 301 4.93 -19.83 29.55
N LEU A 302 4.04 -20.15 28.61
CA LEU A 302 4.20 -21.27 27.69
C LEU A 302 5.18 -21.01 26.53
N ASN A 303 5.38 -19.73 26.15
CA ASN A 303 6.35 -19.33 25.13
C ASN A 303 7.67 -18.80 25.75
N SER A 304 7.85 -18.94 27.07
CA SER A 304 9.08 -18.55 27.74
C SER A 304 10.18 -19.61 27.63
N TYR A 305 11.44 -19.18 27.85
CA TYR A 305 12.60 -20.08 27.91
C TYR A 305 12.56 -21.04 29.12
N VAL A 306 11.68 -20.80 30.08
CA VAL A 306 11.50 -21.67 31.27
C VAL A 306 10.61 -22.87 30.93
N TYR A 307 9.76 -22.76 29.92
CA TYR A 307 8.92 -23.86 29.48
C TYR A 307 9.77 -24.92 28.75
N PRO A 308 9.85 -26.16 29.24
CA PRO A 308 10.90 -27.11 28.84
C PRO A 308 10.62 -27.85 27.52
N TYR A 309 9.51 -27.55 26.85
CA TYR A 309 9.09 -28.30 25.65
C TYR A 309 9.10 -27.41 24.40
N THR A 310 9.25 -28.03 23.24
CA THR A 310 9.22 -27.32 21.94
C THR A 310 7.78 -27.04 21.53
N VAL A 311 7.38 -25.79 21.73
CA VAL A 311 6.05 -25.32 21.39
C VAL A 311 5.96 -25.04 19.90
N ASP A 312 4.96 -25.64 19.24
CA ASP A 312 4.56 -25.30 17.86
C ASP A 312 3.51 -24.19 17.89
N MET A 313 2.50 -24.32 18.77
CA MET A 313 1.48 -23.31 19.04
C MET A 313 1.04 -23.41 20.50
N ALA A 314 1.03 -22.29 21.21
CA ALA A 314 0.43 -22.20 22.52
C ALA A 314 -0.28 -20.84 22.69
N HIS A 315 -1.50 -20.86 23.14
CA HIS A 315 -2.23 -19.65 23.55
C HIS A 315 -3.38 -20.00 24.49
N GLY A 316 -3.72 -19.04 25.34
CA GLY A 316 -4.93 -19.06 26.16
C GLY A 316 -6.06 -18.26 25.51
N ARG A 317 -7.29 -18.63 25.79
CA ARG A 317 -8.49 -17.85 25.46
C ARG A 317 -9.52 -17.91 26.57
N LEU A 318 -10.29 -16.85 26.76
CA LEU A 318 -11.48 -16.86 27.61
C LEU A 318 -12.72 -16.99 26.71
N GLU A 319 -13.56 -17.97 27.00
CA GLU A 319 -14.79 -18.23 26.27
C GLU A 319 -15.99 -17.73 27.08
N PHE A 320 -16.71 -16.73 26.55
CA PHE A 320 -17.87 -16.14 27.22
C PHE A 320 -19.21 -16.50 26.53
N ASP A 321 -19.15 -16.89 25.24
CA ASP A 321 -20.30 -17.27 24.44
C ASP A 321 -20.07 -18.70 23.93
N ARG A 322 -20.72 -19.67 24.54
CA ARG A 322 -20.74 -21.04 24.06
C ARG A 322 -21.84 -21.21 23.06
N GLU A 323 -21.57 -21.98 22.04
CA GLU A 323 -22.55 -22.27 20.99
C GLU A 323 -23.70 -23.16 21.53
N VAL A 324 -24.86 -23.08 20.86
CA VAL A 324 -26.01 -23.91 21.19
C VAL A 324 -25.65 -25.38 20.95
N GLY A 325 -25.68 -26.19 22.03
CA GLY A 325 -25.28 -27.61 21.98
C GLY A 325 -23.94 -27.91 22.66
N GLU A 326 -23.15 -26.91 23.03
CA GLU A 326 -21.99 -27.09 23.88
C GLU A 326 -22.38 -27.22 25.36
N GLU A 327 -21.58 -27.98 26.10
CA GLU A 327 -21.82 -28.19 27.54
C GLU A 327 -21.77 -26.87 28.31
N VAL A 328 -22.85 -26.56 29.01
CA VAL A 328 -22.92 -25.36 29.87
C VAL A 328 -22.09 -25.62 31.12
N ILE A 329 -20.96 -24.88 31.26
CA ILE A 329 -20.13 -24.98 32.44
C ILE A 329 -20.80 -24.21 33.58
N GLU A 330 -21.11 -24.92 34.67
CA GLU A 330 -21.68 -24.32 35.86
C GLU A 330 -20.72 -23.29 36.48
N GLY A 331 -21.20 -22.06 36.65
CA GLY A 331 -20.43 -20.95 37.19
C GLY A 331 -19.50 -20.24 36.21
N ALA A 332 -19.55 -20.58 34.89
CA ALA A 332 -18.91 -19.76 33.87
C ALA A 332 -19.67 -18.44 33.69
N ILE A 333 -18.93 -17.35 33.58
CA ILE A 333 -19.49 -16.02 33.34
C ILE A 333 -19.88 -15.90 31.86
N LYS A 334 -21.10 -15.42 31.56
CA LYS A 334 -21.56 -15.13 30.19
C LYS A 334 -21.15 -13.70 29.82
N ARG A 335 -21.01 -13.45 28.50
CA ARG A 335 -20.70 -12.11 27.99
C ARG A 335 -21.70 -11.04 28.48
N SER A 336 -22.98 -11.37 28.55
CA SER A 336 -24.03 -10.49 29.05
C SER A 336 -23.90 -10.11 30.53
N GLU A 337 -23.10 -10.85 31.31
CA GLU A 337 -22.86 -10.60 32.73
C GLU A 337 -21.57 -9.77 32.96
N LEU A 338 -20.79 -9.52 31.90
CA LEU A 338 -19.62 -8.68 31.98
C LEU A 338 -20.03 -7.22 32.21
N VAL A 339 -19.14 -6.46 32.87
CA VAL A 339 -19.34 -5.06 33.19
C VAL A 339 -18.18 -4.28 32.56
N ASN A 340 -18.49 -3.29 31.73
CA ASN A 340 -17.48 -2.42 31.14
C ASN A 340 -16.65 -1.71 32.23
N ASP A 341 -15.38 -1.49 31.95
CA ASP A 341 -14.42 -0.80 32.80
C ASP A 341 -14.15 -1.47 34.18
N LYS A 342 -14.70 -2.66 34.38
CA LYS A 342 -14.43 -3.44 35.58
C LYS A 342 -13.13 -4.22 35.42
N PHE A 343 -12.29 -4.15 36.48
CA PHE A 343 -11.13 -5.03 36.62
C PHE A 343 -11.57 -6.41 37.11
N TYR A 344 -11.11 -7.44 36.45
CA TYR A 344 -11.36 -8.84 36.76
C TYR A 344 -10.06 -9.52 37.20
N ASN A 345 -10.17 -10.49 38.11
CA ASN A 345 -9.04 -11.41 38.31
C ASN A 345 -8.98 -12.40 37.15
N ILE A 346 -8.09 -12.12 36.21
CA ILE A 346 -7.99 -12.89 34.94
C ILE A 346 -7.62 -14.34 35.20
N GLY A 347 -6.70 -14.60 36.14
CA GLY A 347 -6.32 -15.97 36.49
C GLY A 347 -7.50 -16.78 37.05
N GLU A 348 -8.36 -16.17 37.87
CA GLU A 348 -9.55 -16.83 38.39
C GLU A 348 -10.65 -17.05 37.36
N LEU A 349 -10.81 -16.10 36.41
CA LEU A 349 -11.75 -16.26 35.29
C LEU A 349 -11.41 -17.53 34.49
N GLY A 350 -10.13 -17.85 34.36
CA GLY A 350 -9.67 -19.03 33.66
C GLY A 350 -10.25 -20.34 34.18
N LYS A 351 -10.57 -20.44 35.50
CA LYS A 351 -11.10 -21.69 36.09
C LYS A 351 -12.38 -22.20 35.41
N LYS A 352 -13.20 -21.30 34.87
CA LYS A 352 -14.50 -21.64 34.31
C LYS A 352 -14.63 -21.24 32.82
N ASN A 353 -13.93 -20.17 32.42
CA ASN A 353 -13.99 -19.64 31.09
C ASN A 353 -12.70 -19.86 30.27
N GLY A 354 -11.61 -20.34 30.91
CA GLY A 354 -10.30 -20.48 30.27
C GLY A 354 -10.16 -21.75 29.47
N GLN A 355 -9.74 -21.62 28.24
CA GLN A 355 -9.33 -22.74 27.39
C GLN A 355 -7.89 -22.52 26.92
N LEU A 356 -7.10 -23.59 26.95
CA LEU A 356 -5.76 -23.59 26.38
C LEU A 356 -5.77 -24.32 25.03
N VAL A 357 -4.94 -23.82 24.14
CA VAL A 357 -4.53 -24.56 22.93
C VAL A 357 -3.03 -24.77 23.03
N LEU A 358 -2.60 -26.02 22.99
CA LEU A 358 -1.20 -26.38 23.18
C LEU A 358 -0.77 -27.48 22.24
N TYR A 359 0.05 -27.12 21.25
CA TYR A 359 0.66 -28.01 20.28
C TYR A 359 2.16 -28.13 20.58
N ILE A 360 2.62 -29.34 20.88
CA ILE A 360 4.01 -29.64 21.25
C ILE A 360 4.64 -30.55 20.21
N ASN A 361 5.82 -30.16 19.75
CA ASN A 361 6.67 -30.99 18.91
C ASN A 361 7.67 -31.79 19.79
N SER A 362 7.79 -33.11 19.58
CA SER A 362 8.66 -33.98 20.37
C SER A 362 9.24 -35.14 19.51
N ASP A 363 10.39 -35.63 19.88
CA ASP A 363 10.96 -36.86 19.29
C ASP A 363 10.22 -38.11 19.77
N THR A 364 9.41 -38.01 20.82
CA THR A 364 8.66 -39.12 21.41
C THR A 364 7.20 -38.74 21.55
N VAL A 365 6.31 -39.47 20.89
CA VAL A 365 4.87 -39.29 20.92
C VAL A 365 4.23 -40.50 21.60
N THR A 366 4.20 -40.48 22.94
CA THR A 366 3.60 -41.53 23.78
C THR A 366 2.66 -40.92 24.81
N LYS A 367 1.78 -41.74 25.39
CA LYS A 367 0.83 -41.33 26.43
C LYS A 367 1.53 -40.85 27.71
N GLU A 368 2.63 -41.52 28.05
CA GLU A 368 3.48 -41.16 29.19
C GLU A 368 4.12 -39.78 28.99
N LYS A 369 4.60 -39.48 27.75
CA LYS A 369 5.14 -38.16 27.42
C LYS A 369 4.06 -37.09 27.44
N ALA A 370 2.86 -37.40 26.96
CA ALA A 370 1.71 -36.49 27.02
C ALA A 370 1.33 -36.19 28.49
N ALA A 371 1.31 -37.20 29.36
CA ALA A 371 1.05 -37.06 30.78
C ALA A 371 2.09 -36.15 31.47
N GLU A 372 3.39 -36.40 31.21
CA GLU A 372 4.49 -35.56 31.72
C GLU A 372 4.31 -34.10 31.34
N ILE A 373 4.03 -33.83 30.05
CA ILE A 373 3.84 -32.45 29.54
C ILE A 373 2.63 -31.78 30.18
N LEU A 374 1.50 -32.46 30.26
CA LEU A 374 0.28 -31.94 30.87
C LEU A 374 0.47 -31.60 32.36
N LEU A 375 1.10 -32.46 33.13
CA LEU A 375 1.41 -32.22 34.55
C LEU A 375 2.33 -31.01 34.73
N LYS A 376 3.39 -30.92 33.89
CA LYS A 376 4.33 -29.79 33.96
C LYS A 376 3.69 -28.49 33.52
N THR A 377 2.85 -28.53 32.50
CA THR A 377 2.07 -27.36 32.03
C THR A 377 1.16 -26.84 33.15
N ARG A 378 0.40 -27.72 33.79
CA ARG A 378 -0.45 -27.39 34.91
C ARG A 378 0.36 -26.79 36.06
N GLU A 379 1.47 -27.42 36.46
CA GLU A 379 2.35 -26.94 37.54
C GLU A 379 2.82 -25.50 37.30
N LEU A 380 3.34 -25.19 36.08
CA LEU A 380 3.89 -23.89 35.74
C LEU A 380 2.82 -22.80 35.69
N LEU A 381 1.64 -23.12 35.14
CA LEU A 381 0.51 -22.19 35.11
C LEU A 381 -0.03 -21.90 36.50
N ASP A 382 -0.18 -22.94 37.35
CA ASP A 382 -0.61 -22.80 38.75
C ASP A 382 0.37 -21.93 39.55
N GLN A 383 1.69 -22.13 39.38
CA GLN A 383 2.74 -21.30 40.01
C GLN A 383 2.66 -19.84 39.57
N SER A 384 2.18 -19.58 38.35
CA SER A 384 1.98 -18.25 37.79
C SER A 384 0.60 -17.65 38.11
N GLY A 385 -0.24 -18.34 38.88
CA GLY A 385 -1.59 -17.92 39.24
C GLY A 385 -2.59 -17.92 38.08
N ILE A 386 -2.30 -18.71 37.00
CA ILE A 386 -3.12 -18.82 35.83
C ILE A 386 -3.89 -20.15 35.88
N SER A 387 -5.20 -20.07 35.96
CA SER A 387 -6.07 -21.24 35.92
C SER A 387 -6.69 -21.41 34.54
N PHE A 388 -7.11 -22.62 34.17
CA PHE A 388 -7.86 -22.92 32.95
C PHE A 388 -8.93 -23.98 33.25
N TYR A 389 -9.95 -24.06 32.41
CA TYR A 389 -10.99 -25.07 32.51
C TYR A 389 -10.62 -26.33 31.71
N SER A 390 -10.18 -26.15 30.47
CA SER A 390 -9.79 -27.25 29.59
C SER A 390 -8.62 -26.90 28.68
N VAL A 391 -7.98 -27.91 28.11
CA VAL A 391 -6.91 -27.77 27.14
C VAL A 391 -7.20 -28.63 25.90
N HIS A 392 -7.07 -28.02 24.71
CA HIS A 392 -6.88 -28.76 23.48
C HIS A 392 -5.38 -29.02 23.33
N PHE A 393 -4.97 -30.26 23.60
CA PHE A 393 -3.56 -30.65 23.62
C PHE A 393 -3.24 -31.57 22.45
N VAL A 394 -2.19 -31.21 21.70
CA VAL A 394 -1.67 -32.02 20.61
C VAL A 394 -0.19 -32.25 20.82
N LEU A 395 0.21 -33.54 20.95
CA LEU A 395 1.60 -33.96 20.92
C LEU A 395 1.89 -34.63 19.58
N GLN A 396 2.85 -34.06 18.85
CA GLN A 396 3.21 -34.52 17.51
C GLN A 396 4.72 -34.57 17.31
N TYR A 397 5.17 -35.33 16.30
CA TYR A 397 6.58 -35.33 15.92
C TYR A 397 6.97 -33.98 15.29
N HIS A 398 8.27 -33.61 15.40
CA HIS A 398 8.78 -32.39 14.77
C HIS A 398 8.45 -32.32 13.28
N PRO A 399 8.20 -31.12 12.72
CA PRO A 399 7.96 -30.94 11.28
C PRO A 399 9.10 -31.56 10.44
N TYR A 400 8.78 -32.06 9.26
CA TYR A 400 9.74 -32.61 8.33
C TYR A 400 10.83 -31.59 7.97
N ASP A 401 12.10 -31.94 8.25
CA ASP A 401 13.25 -31.21 7.77
C ASP A 401 13.75 -31.91 6.48
N ALA A 402 13.56 -31.25 5.34
CA ALA A 402 13.95 -31.76 4.01
C ALA A 402 15.46 -32.13 3.91
N ASN A 403 16.28 -31.64 4.85
CA ASN A 403 17.72 -31.93 4.91
C ASN A 403 18.05 -33.19 5.73
N LYS A 404 17.08 -33.79 6.40
CA LYS A 404 17.24 -35.02 7.19
C LYS A 404 16.49 -36.17 6.54
N SER A 405 17.21 -37.10 5.96
CA SER A 405 16.67 -38.33 5.39
C SER A 405 16.36 -39.34 6.51
N TYR A 406 15.14 -39.31 7.06
CA TYR A 406 14.61 -40.32 7.97
C TYR A 406 13.22 -40.74 7.55
N ASP A 407 12.89 -42.02 7.75
CA ASP A 407 11.50 -42.46 7.85
C ASP A 407 10.89 -41.75 9.09
N ARG A 408 10.00 -40.83 8.87
CA ARG A 408 9.31 -40.08 9.93
C ARG A 408 8.33 -41.02 10.60
N PRO A 409 8.36 -41.22 11.93
CA PRO A 409 7.26 -41.85 12.63
C PRO A 409 5.98 -41.01 12.40
N GLU A 410 4.94 -41.63 11.93
CA GLU A 410 3.64 -41.02 11.81
C GLU A 410 2.85 -41.21 13.09
N GLY A 411 2.12 -40.20 13.52
CA GLY A 411 1.25 -40.28 14.68
C GLY A 411 1.21 -38.97 15.48
N LYS A 412 0.09 -38.78 16.10
CA LYS A 412 -0.11 -37.68 17.08
C LYS A 412 -1.01 -38.17 18.20
N ILE A 413 -0.86 -37.59 19.38
CA ILE A 413 -1.84 -37.64 20.45
C ILE A 413 -2.62 -36.34 20.41
N ASP A 414 -3.92 -36.43 20.28
CA ASP A 414 -4.83 -35.31 20.12
C ASP A 414 -5.93 -35.44 21.19
N LEU A 415 -5.96 -34.49 22.13
CA LEU A 415 -6.89 -34.46 23.26
C LEU A 415 -7.72 -33.18 23.16
N LYS A 416 -8.95 -33.33 22.67
CA LYS A 416 -9.87 -32.19 22.58
C LYS A 416 -10.55 -31.94 23.93
N ASP A 417 -10.51 -30.68 24.37
CA ASP A 417 -11.19 -30.19 25.58
C ASP A 417 -10.88 -31.03 26.87
N PHE A 418 -9.62 -31.48 27.02
CA PHE A 418 -9.17 -32.22 28.17
C PHE A 418 -9.22 -31.35 29.44
N LEU A 419 -9.95 -31.80 30.47
CA LEU A 419 -10.27 -30.97 31.61
C LEU A 419 -9.07 -30.78 32.56
N TYR A 420 -8.94 -29.57 33.12
CA TYR A 420 -7.96 -29.28 34.17
C TYR A 420 -8.10 -30.21 35.37
N SER A 421 -9.34 -30.57 35.75
CA SER A 421 -9.63 -31.52 36.83
C SER A 421 -9.05 -32.89 36.60
N ASP A 422 -8.82 -33.27 35.37
CA ASP A 422 -8.34 -34.59 34.98
C ASP A 422 -6.80 -34.67 34.84
N ILE A 423 -6.12 -33.52 35.00
CA ILE A 423 -4.65 -33.46 34.95
C ILE A 423 -4.06 -33.68 36.36
N TYR A 424 -3.99 -34.94 36.82
CA TYR A 424 -3.32 -35.35 38.06
C TYR A 424 -2.70 -36.71 37.86
N GLU A 425 -1.66 -37.06 38.66
CA GLU A 425 -0.78 -38.23 38.43
C GLU A 425 -1.52 -39.57 38.41
N GLU A 426 -2.37 -39.81 39.45
CA GLU A 426 -3.04 -41.11 39.59
C GLU A 426 -4.02 -41.38 38.45
N GLY A 427 -3.80 -42.46 37.66
CA GLY A 427 -4.68 -42.85 36.55
C GLY A 427 -4.71 -41.87 35.36
N LEU A 428 -3.71 -41.00 35.17
CA LEU A 428 -3.69 -39.99 34.10
C LEU A 428 -3.60 -40.65 32.71
N ILE A 429 -2.84 -41.75 32.59
CA ILE A 429 -2.67 -42.46 31.31
C ILE A 429 -4.01 -43.00 30.82
N GLU A 430 -4.80 -43.60 31.71
CA GLU A 430 -6.13 -44.15 31.37
C GLU A 430 -7.10 -43.03 30.94
N ARG A 431 -7.04 -41.84 31.59
CA ARG A 431 -7.84 -40.69 31.17
C ARG A 431 -7.41 -40.16 29.82
N ILE A 432 -6.11 -40.11 29.52
CA ILE A 432 -5.59 -39.76 28.21
C ILE A 432 -6.06 -40.77 27.15
N GLU A 433 -5.98 -42.07 27.40
CA GLU A 433 -6.49 -43.10 26.48
C GLU A 433 -7.96 -42.88 26.14
N LYS A 434 -8.80 -42.70 27.15
CA LYS A 434 -10.22 -42.41 26.97
C LYS A 434 -10.44 -41.13 26.16
N SER A 435 -9.71 -40.05 26.46
CA SER A 435 -9.83 -38.78 25.73
C SER A 435 -9.40 -38.87 24.26
N ILE A 436 -8.41 -39.74 23.94
CA ILE A 436 -8.04 -40.01 22.55
C ILE A 436 -9.21 -40.66 21.80
N GLU A 437 -9.86 -41.69 22.39
CA GLU A 437 -11.03 -42.32 21.79
C GLU A 437 -12.18 -41.35 21.60
N ASP A 438 -12.49 -40.54 22.60
CA ASP A 438 -13.55 -39.53 22.56
C ASP A 438 -13.26 -38.46 21.47
N THR A 439 -12.02 -38.02 21.34
CA THR A 439 -11.57 -37.09 20.30
C THR A 439 -11.70 -37.67 18.89
N GLN A 440 -11.33 -38.93 18.71
CA GLN A 440 -11.47 -39.66 17.43
C GLN A 440 -12.93 -39.79 17.03
N ASN A 441 -13.80 -40.17 17.98
CA ASN A 441 -15.23 -40.31 17.77
C ASN A 441 -15.87 -38.95 17.37
N TYR A 442 -15.48 -37.88 18.05
CA TYR A 442 -15.95 -36.51 17.71
C TYR A 442 -15.62 -36.12 16.26
N TYR A 443 -14.39 -36.36 15.79
CA TYR A 443 -14.01 -36.02 14.42
C TYR A 443 -14.70 -36.94 13.40
N ALA A 444 -14.87 -38.23 13.72
CA ALA A 444 -15.58 -39.18 12.85
C ALA A 444 -17.08 -38.84 12.69
N GLU A 445 -17.72 -38.33 13.72
CA GLU A 445 -19.11 -37.83 13.63
C GLU A 445 -19.21 -36.54 12.84
N LYS A 446 -18.28 -35.61 13.04
CA LYS A 446 -18.25 -34.34 12.32
C LYS A 446 -18.04 -34.53 10.82
N ASP A 447 -17.23 -35.52 10.41
CA ASP A 447 -16.98 -35.82 8.99
C ASP A 447 -18.18 -36.55 8.32
N LYS A 448 -19.01 -37.25 9.08
CA LYS A 448 -20.26 -37.83 8.58
C LYS A 448 -21.35 -36.81 8.32
N ASN A 449 -21.28 -35.65 8.98
CA ASN A 449 -22.27 -34.56 8.89
C ASN A 449 -21.88 -33.46 7.88
N LYS A 450 -20.75 -33.61 7.18
CA LYS A 450 -20.33 -32.78 6.04
C LYS A 450 -20.74 -33.41 4.71
#